data_64a18c35c0a5db5b4e5aa49e9aec60d8
#
_entry.id   64a18c35c0a5db5b4e5aa49e9aec60d8
#
_cell.length_a   1.000
_cell.length_b   1.000
_cell.length_c   1.000
_cell.angle_alpha   90.00
_cell.angle_beta   90.00
_cell.angle_gamma   90.00
#
_symmetry.space_group_name_H-M   'P 1'
#
loop_
_entity.id
_entity.type
_entity.pdbx_description
1 polymer ?
#
loop_
_entity_poly.entity_id
_entity_poly.type
_entity_poly.pdbx_seq_one_letter_code
_entity_poly.pdbx_strand_id
1 'polypeptide(L)'
;APSLVGSEMCIRDSPITLLHTVSTYPAEEADLNLNCITTLKEKFNLPVGYSGHETGVSPSVMAVVLGSVVIERHITLDRAMYGSDQAASLEPQGMRNLCSTIRKVNICLGDGVKRIIPGELQVAKKLRYWNEN
;
A
#
# COMPACT_ATOMS: atom_id res chain seq x y z
N ALA A 1 -17.99 7.65 -23.15
CA ALA A 1 -18.64 7.68 -21.86
C ALA A 1 -18.50 9.06 -21.21
N PRO A 2 -19.52 9.59 -20.52
CA PRO A 2 -19.46 10.93 -19.91
C PRO A 2 -18.29 11.10 -18.92
N SER A 3 -17.88 10.04 -18.23
CA SER A 3 -16.75 10.03 -17.31
C SER A 3 -15.38 10.24 -17.97
N LEU A 4 -15.22 9.85 -19.23
CA LEU A 4 -13.99 10.06 -19.98
C LEU A 4 -13.79 11.51 -20.38
N VAL A 5 -14.86 12.22 -20.72
CA VAL A 5 -14.82 13.66 -21.08
C VAL A 5 -14.35 14.50 -19.89
N GLY A 6 -14.83 14.21 -18.69
CA GLY A 6 -14.38 14.89 -17.47
C GLY A 6 -12.91 14.60 -17.16
N SER A 7 -12.46 13.36 -17.37
CA SER A 7 -11.06 12.97 -17.18
C SER A 7 -10.13 13.64 -18.18
N GLU A 8 -10.51 13.75 -19.44
CA GLU A 8 -9.73 14.44 -20.47
C GLU A 8 -9.56 15.95 -20.18
N MET A 9 -10.56 16.61 -19.61
CA MET A 9 -10.44 18.00 -19.20
C MET A 9 -9.49 18.16 -18.00
N CYS A 10 -9.50 17.24 -17.03
CA CYS A 10 -8.57 17.24 -15.90
C CYS A 10 -7.12 16.96 -16.33
N ILE A 11 -6.89 16.12 -17.33
CA ILE A 11 -5.56 15.78 -17.86
C ILE A 11 -4.81 17.00 -18.39
N ARG A 12 -5.49 18.00 -18.89
CA ARG A 12 -4.86 19.16 -19.53
C ARG A 12 -4.29 20.17 -18.54
N ASP A 13 -4.87 20.29 -17.33
CA ASP A 13 -4.62 21.43 -16.43
C ASP A 13 -4.27 21.04 -15.00
N SER A 14 -4.24 19.75 -14.64
CA SER A 14 -4.02 19.30 -13.26
C SER A 14 -3.11 18.07 -13.18
N PRO A 15 -2.32 17.93 -12.10
CA PRO A 15 -1.57 16.71 -11.85
C PRO A 15 -2.53 15.53 -11.67
N ILE A 16 -2.21 14.41 -12.32
CA ILE A 16 -2.99 13.17 -12.32
C ILE A 16 -2.26 12.08 -11.54
N THR A 17 -3.01 11.35 -10.73
CA THR A 17 -2.58 10.09 -10.13
C THR A 17 -3.49 8.97 -10.62
N LEU A 18 -2.91 7.90 -11.15
CA LEU A 18 -3.67 6.71 -11.54
C LEU A 18 -3.90 5.83 -10.31
N LEU A 19 -5.08 5.23 -10.18
CA LEU A 19 -5.36 4.26 -9.13
C LEU A 19 -5.55 2.86 -9.75
N HIS A 20 -4.72 1.90 -9.32
CA HIS A 20 -5.00 0.49 -9.57
C HIS A 20 -6.10 0.03 -8.63
N THR A 21 -7.11 -0.69 -9.14
CA THR A 21 -8.24 -1.16 -8.36
C THR A 21 -8.83 -2.45 -8.93
N VAL A 22 -9.47 -3.24 -8.08
CA VAL A 22 -10.35 -4.36 -8.44
C VAL A 22 -11.73 -4.05 -7.88
N SER A 23 -12.73 -3.94 -8.77
CA SER A 23 -14.07 -3.44 -8.43
C SER A 23 -15.05 -4.58 -8.10
N THR A 24 -14.64 -5.48 -7.20
CA THR A 24 -15.50 -6.46 -6.52
C THR A 24 -15.54 -6.12 -5.02
N TYR A 25 -16.65 -6.34 -4.34
CA TYR A 25 -16.91 -5.88 -2.98
C TYR A 25 -17.47 -7.03 -2.09
N PRO A 26 -16.62 -7.68 -1.25
CA PRO A 26 -15.17 -7.49 -1.14
C PRO A 26 -14.40 -8.09 -2.34
N ALA A 27 -13.20 -7.58 -2.57
CA ALA A 27 -12.27 -8.17 -3.53
C ALA A 27 -11.51 -9.34 -2.89
N GLU A 28 -11.34 -10.41 -3.65
CA GLU A 28 -10.51 -11.55 -3.25
C GLU A 28 -9.01 -11.21 -3.43
N GLU A 29 -8.19 -11.57 -2.46
CA GLU A 29 -6.74 -11.23 -2.49
C GLU A 29 -6.03 -11.83 -3.70
N ALA A 30 -6.46 -13.00 -4.19
CA ALA A 30 -5.90 -13.65 -5.38
C ALA A 30 -6.12 -12.84 -6.67
N ASP A 31 -7.14 -11.98 -6.71
CA ASP A 31 -7.50 -11.20 -7.89
C ASP A 31 -6.87 -9.81 -7.92
N LEU A 32 -6.24 -9.36 -6.83
CA LEU A 32 -5.76 -7.99 -6.68
C LEU A 32 -4.64 -7.61 -7.65
N ASN A 33 -3.78 -8.54 -8.02
CA ASN A 33 -2.67 -8.34 -8.96
C ASN A 33 -1.92 -7.00 -8.75
N LEU A 34 -1.40 -6.79 -7.54
CA LEU A 34 -0.77 -5.53 -7.15
C LEU A 34 0.44 -5.14 -8.00
N ASN A 35 1.04 -6.08 -8.74
CA ASN A 35 2.11 -5.79 -9.70
C ASN A 35 1.64 -4.82 -10.81
N CYS A 36 0.33 -4.69 -11.05
CA CYS A 36 -0.21 -3.68 -11.95
C CYS A 36 0.17 -2.25 -11.56
N ILE A 37 0.47 -1.98 -10.29
CA ILE A 37 0.96 -0.67 -9.83
C ILE A 37 2.27 -0.33 -10.54
N THR A 38 3.22 -1.27 -10.57
CA THR A 38 4.50 -1.11 -11.29
C THR A 38 4.27 -0.97 -12.79
N THR A 39 3.46 -1.85 -13.37
CA THR A 39 3.13 -1.81 -14.80
C THR A 39 2.53 -0.47 -15.24
N LEU A 40 1.59 0.07 -14.46
CA LEU A 40 0.97 1.37 -14.75
C LEU A 40 1.98 2.51 -14.65
N LYS A 41 2.86 2.48 -13.63
CA LYS A 41 3.91 3.47 -13.44
C LYS A 41 4.89 3.50 -14.61
N GLU A 42 5.33 2.34 -15.06
CA GLU A 42 6.25 2.21 -16.19
C GLU A 42 5.59 2.63 -17.51
N LYS A 43 4.34 2.22 -17.73
CA LYS A 43 3.62 2.48 -18.99
C LYS A 43 3.26 3.96 -19.16
N PHE A 44 2.82 4.64 -18.11
CA PHE A 44 2.29 5.99 -18.20
C PHE A 44 3.24 7.06 -17.66
N ASN A 45 4.28 6.67 -16.95
CA ASN A 45 5.21 7.59 -16.26
C ASN A 45 4.49 8.63 -15.37
N LEU A 46 3.43 8.17 -14.69
CA LEU A 46 2.62 8.97 -13.77
C LEU A 46 2.68 8.39 -12.36
N PRO A 47 2.39 9.19 -11.33
CA PRO A 47 2.17 8.66 -9.99
C PRO A 47 1.03 7.63 -9.99
N VAL A 48 1.22 6.52 -9.29
CA VAL A 48 0.21 5.46 -9.18
C VAL A 48 -0.14 5.23 -7.73
N GLY A 49 -1.43 5.14 -7.45
CA GLY A 49 -2.02 4.78 -6.18
C GLY A 49 -2.73 3.42 -6.24
N TYR A 50 -3.30 3.03 -5.13
CA TYR A 50 -4.09 1.81 -4.98
C TYR A 50 -5.43 2.11 -4.30
N SER A 51 -6.52 1.67 -4.91
CA SER A 51 -7.87 1.70 -4.34
C SER A 51 -8.27 0.26 -3.99
N GLY A 52 -8.30 -0.05 -2.69
CA GLY A 52 -8.50 -1.40 -2.18
C GLY A 52 -9.92 -1.67 -1.70
N HIS A 53 -10.47 -2.80 -2.13
CA HIS A 53 -11.81 -3.29 -1.77
C HIS A 53 -11.78 -4.65 -1.06
N GLU A 54 -10.61 -5.15 -0.74
CA GLU A 54 -10.39 -6.34 0.09
C GLU A 54 -10.73 -6.08 1.56
N THR A 55 -10.99 -7.14 2.32
CA THR A 55 -11.37 -7.02 3.74
C THR A 55 -10.20 -6.65 4.65
N GLY A 56 -8.99 -7.04 4.28
CA GLY A 56 -7.77 -6.85 5.06
C GLY A 56 -7.08 -5.52 4.79
N VAL A 57 -6.03 -5.21 5.55
CA VAL A 57 -5.18 -4.02 5.37
C VAL A 57 -3.83 -4.35 4.72
N SER A 58 -3.44 -5.62 4.72
CA SER A 58 -2.13 -6.06 4.23
C SER A 58 -1.88 -5.71 2.76
N PRO A 59 -2.83 -5.92 1.82
CA PRO A 59 -2.62 -5.55 0.43
C PRO A 59 -2.36 -4.05 0.23
N SER A 60 -3.04 -3.19 1.00
CA SER A 60 -2.78 -1.75 0.97
C SER A 60 -1.35 -1.39 1.40
N VAL A 61 -0.80 -2.09 2.40
CA VAL A 61 0.60 -1.93 2.82
C VAL A 61 1.56 -2.45 1.74
N MET A 62 1.27 -3.60 1.13
CA MET A 62 2.05 -4.15 0.02
C MET A 62 2.06 -3.18 -1.17
N ALA A 63 0.94 -2.55 -1.49
CA ALA A 63 0.85 -1.54 -2.53
C ALA A 63 1.81 -0.35 -2.27
N VAL A 64 1.93 0.10 -1.02
CA VAL A 64 2.90 1.15 -0.65
C VAL A 64 4.33 0.68 -0.87
N VAL A 65 4.66 -0.56 -0.50
CA VAL A 65 6.00 -1.15 -0.76
C VAL A 65 6.31 -1.21 -2.26
N LEU A 66 5.31 -1.45 -3.10
CA LEU A 66 5.41 -1.41 -4.56
C LEU A 66 5.49 0.01 -5.14
N GLY A 67 5.45 1.04 -4.31
CA GLY A 67 5.60 2.44 -4.72
C GLY A 67 4.29 3.18 -4.98
N SER A 68 3.18 2.68 -4.46
CA SER A 68 1.91 3.41 -4.46
C SER A 68 2.03 4.69 -3.64
N VAL A 69 1.65 5.82 -4.22
CA VAL A 69 1.76 7.15 -3.58
C VAL A 69 0.47 7.58 -2.88
N VAL A 70 -0.64 6.92 -3.19
CA VAL A 70 -1.97 7.16 -2.59
C VAL A 70 -2.62 5.81 -2.29
N ILE A 71 -3.22 5.69 -1.12
CA ILE A 71 -4.08 4.56 -0.75
C ILE A 71 -5.48 5.08 -0.50
N GLU A 72 -6.45 4.50 -1.20
CA GLU A 72 -7.87 4.77 -1.04
C GLU A 72 -8.57 3.53 -0.46
N ARG A 73 -9.37 3.72 0.57
CA ARG A 73 -10.17 2.65 1.19
C ARG A 73 -11.55 3.17 1.60
N HIS A 74 -12.55 2.34 1.42
CA HIS A 74 -13.86 2.54 2.05
C HIS A 74 -13.75 2.48 3.57
N ILE A 75 -14.52 3.30 4.27
CA ILE A 75 -14.61 3.31 5.73
C ILE A 75 -16.05 3.11 6.18
N THR A 76 -16.22 2.46 7.34
CA THR A 76 -17.52 2.27 7.99
C THR A 76 -17.36 2.36 9.51
N LEU A 77 -18.44 2.65 10.19
CA LEU A 77 -18.49 2.56 11.66
C LEU A 77 -18.68 1.12 12.13
N ASP A 78 -19.37 0.31 11.34
CA ASP A 78 -19.64 -1.10 11.65
C ASP A 78 -19.81 -1.88 10.33
N ARG A 79 -18.99 -2.89 10.12
CA ARG A 79 -19.02 -3.77 8.93
C ARG A 79 -20.26 -4.63 8.85
N ALA A 80 -20.99 -4.81 9.95
CA ALA A 80 -22.25 -5.55 10.00
C ALA A 80 -23.47 -4.71 9.56
N MET A 81 -23.30 -3.42 9.33
CA MET A 81 -24.37 -2.56 8.82
C MET A 81 -24.83 -2.99 7.43
N TYR A 82 -26.09 -2.67 7.10
CA TYR A 82 -26.63 -2.91 5.78
C TYR A 82 -25.92 -2.06 4.71
N GLY A 83 -25.51 -2.69 3.61
CA GLY A 83 -24.87 -2.04 2.47
C GLY A 83 -23.90 -2.96 1.76
N SER A 84 -23.77 -2.82 0.44
CA SER A 84 -22.92 -3.67 -0.41
C SER A 84 -21.43 -3.55 -0.07
N ASP A 85 -20.99 -2.37 0.37
CA ASP A 85 -19.59 -2.04 0.53
C ASP A 85 -19.08 -2.21 1.97
N GLN A 86 -19.97 -2.50 2.92
CA GLN A 86 -19.64 -2.59 4.34
C GLN A 86 -18.56 -3.65 4.63
N ALA A 87 -18.65 -4.81 3.99
CA ALA A 87 -17.70 -5.90 4.16
C ALA A 87 -16.28 -5.54 3.66
N ALA A 88 -16.18 -4.72 2.62
CA ALA A 88 -14.93 -4.23 2.04
C ALA A 88 -14.38 -2.97 2.76
N SER A 89 -15.15 -2.41 3.68
CA SER A 89 -14.81 -1.15 4.37
C SER A 89 -13.95 -1.40 5.60
N LEU A 90 -13.12 -0.43 5.95
CA LEU A 90 -12.34 -0.45 7.20
C LEU A 90 -13.11 0.26 8.31
N GLU A 91 -13.17 -0.37 9.46
CA GLU A 91 -13.61 0.28 10.70
C GLU A 91 -12.51 1.21 11.25
N PRO A 92 -12.84 2.11 12.19
CA PRO A 92 -11.88 3.10 12.71
C PRO A 92 -10.57 2.50 13.20
N GLN A 93 -10.62 1.32 13.84
CA GLN A 93 -9.39 0.65 14.30
C GLN A 93 -8.55 0.11 13.13
N GLY A 94 -9.20 -0.46 12.12
CA GLY A 94 -8.53 -0.92 10.88
C GLY A 94 -7.83 0.24 10.16
N MET A 95 -8.50 1.38 10.03
CA MET A 95 -7.91 2.58 9.44
C MET A 95 -6.72 3.11 10.25
N ARG A 96 -6.81 3.16 11.58
CA ARG A 96 -5.68 3.55 12.44
C ARG A 96 -4.49 2.62 12.25
N ASN A 97 -4.73 1.32 12.22
CA ASN A 97 -3.69 0.31 12.00
C ASN A 97 -3.03 0.48 10.63
N LEU A 98 -3.82 0.66 9.58
CA LEU A 98 -3.32 0.90 8.23
C LEU A 98 -2.42 2.14 8.19
N CYS A 99 -2.90 3.28 8.65
CA CYS A 99 -2.13 4.54 8.66
C CYS A 99 -0.83 4.42 9.46
N SER A 100 -0.87 3.79 10.63
CA SER A 100 0.33 3.63 11.47
C SER A 100 1.35 2.71 10.80
N THR A 101 0.90 1.67 10.11
CA THR A 101 1.77 0.72 9.40
C THR A 101 2.40 1.36 8.17
N ILE A 102 1.62 2.05 7.34
CA ILE A 102 2.12 2.75 6.15
C ILE A 102 3.22 3.76 6.50
N ARG A 103 3.05 4.52 7.59
CA ARG A 103 4.06 5.49 8.04
C ARG A 103 5.40 4.85 8.43
N LYS A 104 5.42 3.57 8.77
CA LYS A 104 6.64 2.82 9.10
C LYS A 104 7.33 2.23 7.88
N VAL A 105 6.64 2.09 6.73
CA VAL A 105 7.19 1.41 5.55
C VAL A 105 8.55 2.00 5.15
N ASN A 106 8.63 3.30 4.91
CA ASN A 106 9.88 3.93 4.47
C ASN A 106 10.99 3.85 5.53
N ILE A 107 10.61 3.89 6.82
CA ILE A 107 11.56 3.74 7.93
C ILE A 107 12.16 2.32 7.92
N CYS A 108 11.33 1.31 7.71
CA CYS A 108 11.75 -0.09 7.69
C CYS A 108 12.51 -0.47 6.41
N LEU A 109 12.15 0.11 5.27
CA LEU A 109 12.87 -0.14 4.00
C LEU A 109 14.29 0.40 4.03
N GLY A 110 14.53 1.53 4.69
CA GLY A 110 15.84 2.16 4.77
C GLY A 110 16.40 2.57 3.39
N ASP A 111 17.71 2.63 3.29
CA ASP A 111 18.44 3.04 2.08
C ASP A 111 19.08 1.87 1.30
N GLY A 112 18.88 0.63 1.74
CA GLY A 112 19.42 -0.57 1.10
C GLY A 112 20.92 -0.80 1.32
N VAL A 113 21.62 0.05 2.09
CA VAL A 113 23.05 -0.10 2.37
C VAL A 113 23.23 -0.92 3.64
N LYS A 114 23.83 -2.11 3.53
CA LYS A 114 24.15 -2.94 4.69
C LYS A 114 25.26 -2.31 5.51
N ARG A 115 25.01 -2.12 6.80
CA ARG A 115 25.99 -1.65 7.79
C ARG A 115 25.80 -2.39 9.10
N ILE A 116 26.88 -2.48 9.87
CA ILE A 116 26.84 -3.02 11.22
C ILE A 116 26.47 -1.88 12.17
N ILE A 117 25.39 -2.04 12.90
CA ILE A 117 24.96 -1.07 13.93
C ILE A 117 25.61 -1.40 15.28
N PRO A 118 25.81 -0.41 16.19
CA PRO A 118 26.45 -0.62 17.48
C PRO A 118 25.84 -1.76 18.32
N GLY A 119 24.53 -1.94 18.28
CA GLY A 119 23.85 -3.04 18.98
C GLY A 119 24.23 -4.43 18.48
N GLU A 120 24.51 -4.59 17.17
CA GLU A 120 24.93 -5.86 16.56
C GLU A 120 26.34 -6.27 17.01
N LEU A 121 27.23 -5.30 17.29
CA LEU A 121 28.59 -5.60 17.71
C LEU A 121 28.64 -6.39 19.02
N GLN A 122 27.81 -6.06 19.99
CA GLN A 122 27.75 -6.79 21.26
C GLN A 122 27.22 -8.20 21.11
N VAL A 123 26.18 -8.36 20.26
CA VAL A 123 25.60 -9.68 19.96
C VAL A 123 26.58 -10.53 19.17
N ALA A 124 27.28 -9.95 18.20
CA ALA A 124 28.29 -10.64 17.40
C ALA A 124 29.41 -11.22 18.27
N LYS A 125 29.90 -10.46 19.28
CA LYS A 125 30.90 -10.95 20.23
C LYS A 125 30.47 -12.19 21.00
N LYS A 126 29.17 -12.27 21.35
CA LYS A 126 28.62 -13.44 22.06
C LYS A 126 28.41 -14.66 21.16
N LEU A 127 27.98 -14.42 19.91
CA LEU A 127 27.56 -15.49 18.98
C LEU A 127 28.67 -15.99 18.07
N ARG A 128 29.74 -15.20 17.87
CA ARG A 128 30.86 -15.51 16.95
C ARG A 128 32.18 -15.75 17.71
N TYR A 129 32.11 -16.43 18.83
CA TYR A 129 33.28 -16.72 19.68
C TYR A 129 34.40 -17.49 18.95
N TRP A 130 34.07 -18.16 17.83
CA TRP A 130 35.03 -18.89 17.00
C TRP A 130 35.89 -18.03 16.08
N ASN A 131 35.63 -16.71 16.02
CA ASN A 131 36.39 -15.75 15.21
C ASN A 131 37.49 -15.03 16.04
N GLU A 132 37.76 -15.46 17.27
CA GLU A 132 38.77 -14.85 18.14
C GLU A 132 40.16 -15.57 18.08
N ASN A 133 40.51 -16.19 16.92
CA ASN A 133 41.85 -16.78 16.68
C ASN A 133 42.56 -16.04 15.56
#